data_3b63b05d4d9b725fdb6a9996f4bd6a9b
#
_entry.id   3b63b05d4d9b725fdb6a9996f4bd6a9b
#
_cell.length_a   1.000
_cell.length_b   1.000
_cell.length_c   1.000
_cell.angle_alpha   90.00
_cell.angle_beta   90.00
_cell.angle_gamma   90.00
#
_symmetry.space_group_name_H-M   'P 1'
#
loop_
_entity.id
_entity.type
_entity.pdbx_description
1 polymer ?
#
loop_
_entity_poly.entity_id
_entity_poly.type
_entity_poly.pdbx_seq_one_letter_code
_entity_poly.pdbx_strand_id
1 'polypeptide(L)'
;VRSGDRLVVALREAGKELVRAPRPDLDATLDQIVTSAVALIDAADEGGLSRTHQVTGRASHATSEIVNELDRLQDELDEGPCITAAEDPPPDGLILARDLAGSDGARWPRFAAKAVQAGFRCLLSAQLSSGRESRRSSLNLYSRTPDAFSAEDEVTAGLFALQAGTLMYGADTAAGLNRALANRDMIGRAKGLLMERFAVGDEAAFQMLVTASQDTNMKLAEVARWLTEEAEERARGGSESGDTPTPTPR
;
A
#
# COMPACT_ATOMS: atom_id res chain seq x y z
N VAL A 1 -35.66 0.79 5.54
CA VAL A 1 -34.44 0.12 6.08
C VAL A 1 -33.60 1.23 6.67
N ARG A 2 -33.27 1.14 7.98
CA ARG A 2 -32.47 2.18 8.65
C ARG A 2 -31.06 2.24 8.06
N SER A 3 -30.47 3.44 7.95
CA SER A 3 -29.11 3.65 7.42
C SER A 3 -28.07 2.71 8.07
N GLY A 4 -28.20 2.51 9.40
CA GLY A 4 -27.36 1.59 10.14
C GLY A 4 -27.44 0.12 9.72
N ASP A 5 -28.61 -0.37 9.24
CA ASP A 5 -28.75 -1.75 8.76
C ASP A 5 -27.97 -1.96 7.43
N ARG A 6 -27.97 -0.94 6.56
CA ARG A 6 -27.24 -0.95 5.28
C ARG A 6 -25.74 -0.94 5.51
N LEU A 7 -25.26 -0.14 6.48
CA LEU A 7 -23.85 -0.09 6.87
C LEU A 7 -23.35 -1.44 7.39
N VAL A 8 -24.11 -2.07 8.32
CA VAL A 8 -23.75 -3.39 8.86
C VAL A 8 -23.67 -4.44 7.74
N VAL A 9 -24.60 -4.40 6.78
CA VAL A 9 -24.58 -5.33 5.63
C VAL A 9 -23.35 -5.09 4.76
N ALA A 10 -23.05 -3.82 4.41
CA ALA A 10 -21.89 -3.49 3.57
C ALA A 10 -20.55 -3.89 4.22
N LEU A 11 -20.36 -3.57 5.49
CA LEU A 11 -19.16 -3.95 6.26
C LEU A 11 -19.03 -5.49 6.38
N ARG A 12 -20.15 -6.18 6.53
CA ARG A 12 -20.17 -7.65 6.63
C ARG A 12 -19.86 -8.33 5.30
N GLU A 13 -20.36 -7.84 4.19
CA GLU A 13 -20.05 -8.40 2.86
C GLU A 13 -18.57 -8.18 2.51
N ALA A 14 -18.03 -6.98 2.71
CA ALA A 14 -16.61 -6.72 2.53
C ALA A 14 -15.73 -7.63 3.42
N GLY A 15 -16.13 -7.89 4.66
CA GLY A 15 -15.44 -8.82 5.56
C GLY A 15 -15.52 -10.28 5.13
N LYS A 16 -16.65 -10.72 4.53
CA LYS A 16 -16.81 -12.10 4.06
C LYS A 16 -15.92 -12.43 2.86
N GLU A 17 -15.73 -11.50 1.94
CA GLU A 17 -14.86 -11.69 0.79
C GLU A 17 -13.41 -11.91 1.19
N LEU A 18 -12.93 -11.18 2.20
CA LEU A 18 -11.60 -11.35 2.78
C LEU A 18 -11.36 -12.74 3.37
N VAL A 19 -12.38 -13.35 4.02
CA VAL A 19 -12.24 -14.66 4.67
C VAL A 19 -12.34 -15.80 3.66
N ARG A 20 -13.04 -15.59 2.53
CA ARG A 20 -13.30 -16.65 1.52
C ARG A 20 -12.18 -16.82 0.49
N ALA A 21 -11.41 -15.78 0.21
CA ALA A 21 -10.35 -15.85 -0.76
C ALA A 21 -9.07 -16.44 -0.16
N PRO A 22 -8.44 -17.44 -0.78
CA PRO A 22 -7.15 -17.99 -0.31
C PRO A 22 -6.02 -16.94 -0.35
N ARG A 23 -6.16 -15.90 -1.16
CA ARG A 23 -5.37 -14.66 -1.19
C ARG A 23 -6.34 -13.55 -1.58
N PRO A 24 -6.85 -12.76 -0.63
CA PRO A 24 -7.69 -11.62 -0.98
C PRO A 24 -6.87 -10.64 -1.82
N ASP A 25 -7.44 -10.26 -2.95
CA ASP A 25 -6.91 -9.15 -3.75
C ASP A 25 -7.19 -7.87 -2.96
N LEU A 26 -6.14 -7.31 -2.37
CA LEU A 26 -6.24 -6.10 -1.56
C LEU A 26 -6.79 -4.94 -2.39
N ASP A 27 -6.32 -4.78 -3.63
CA ASP A 27 -6.71 -3.67 -4.49
C ASP A 27 -8.20 -3.77 -4.84
N ALA A 28 -8.69 -4.95 -5.26
CA ALA A 28 -10.12 -5.16 -5.51
C ALA A 28 -10.98 -4.93 -4.25
N THR A 29 -10.46 -5.28 -3.06
CA THR A 29 -11.18 -5.04 -1.80
C THR A 29 -11.24 -3.55 -1.44
N LEU A 30 -10.17 -2.81 -1.68
CA LEU A 30 -10.14 -1.35 -1.46
C LEU A 30 -11.06 -0.63 -2.44
N ASP A 31 -11.10 -1.02 -3.72
CA ASP A 31 -12.06 -0.52 -4.69
C ASP A 31 -13.52 -0.74 -4.24
N GLN A 32 -13.81 -1.93 -3.71
CA GLN A 32 -15.13 -2.24 -3.17
C GLN A 32 -15.49 -1.38 -1.96
N ILE A 33 -14.52 -1.08 -1.07
CA ILE A 33 -14.72 -0.21 0.09
C ILE A 33 -15.09 1.20 -0.37
N VAL A 34 -14.35 1.77 -1.33
CA VAL A 34 -14.63 3.11 -1.87
C VAL A 34 -16.01 3.15 -2.52
N THR A 35 -16.31 2.19 -3.38
CA THR A 35 -17.61 2.10 -4.05
C THR A 35 -18.75 1.96 -3.04
N SER A 36 -18.56 1.16 -1.99
CA SER A 36 -19.56 0.98 -0.93
C SER A 36 -19.75 2.25 -0.09
N ALA A 37 -18.67 2.99 0.21
CA ALA A 37 -18.75 4.25 0.94
C ALA A 37 -19.56 5.29 0.16
N VAL A 38 -19.28 5.46 -1.14
CA VAL A 38 -20.05 6.37 -2.02
C VAL A 38 -21.52 5.93 -2.15
N ALA A 39 -21.78 4.63 -2.28
CA ALA A 39 -23.15 4.12 -2.40
C ALA A 39 -23.97 4.23 -1.11
N LEU A 40 -23.32 4.31 0.05
CA LEU A 40 -23.99 4.36 1.35
C LEU A 40 -24.18 5.78 1.87
N ILE A 41 -23.28 6.69 1.51
CA ILE A 41 -23.30 8.10 1.89
C ILE A 41 -23.91 8.89 0.75
N ASP A 42 -25.22 9.13 0.82
CA ASP A 42 -26.00 9.79 -0.25
C ASP A 42 -25.47 11.21 -0.60
N ALA A 43 -24.73 11.83 0.31
CA ALA A 43 -24.08 13.13 0.13
C ALA A 43 -22.81 13.05 -0.75
N ALA A 44 -22.21 11.87 -0.92
CA ALA A 44 -21.03 11.67 -1.72
C ALA A 44 -21.38 11.39 -3.19
N ASP A 45 -20.95 12.26 -4.09
CA ASP A 45 -21.08 12.03 -5.53
C ASP A 45 -20.02 11.06 -6.03
N GLU A 46 -18.79 11.18 -5.52
CA GLU A 46 -17.63 10.38 -5.91
C GLU A 46 -16.68 10.18 -4.73
N GLY A 47 -15.78 9.21 -4.84
CA GLY A 47 -14.82 8.94 -3.79
C GLY A 47 -13.52 8.34 -4.29
N GLY A 48 -12.48 8.45 -3.47
CA GLY A 48 -11.18 7.86 -3.72
C GLY A 48 -10.50 7.46 -2.42
N LEU A 49 -9.59 6.50 -2.53
CA LEU A 49 -8.67 6.12 -1.48
C LEU A 49 -7.26 6.32 -2.01
N SER A 50 -6.55 7.26 -1.43
CA SER A 50 -5.15 7.52 -1.77
C SER A 50 -4.22 6.84 -0.78
N ARG A 51 -3.17 6.22 -1.31
CA ARG A 51 -2.12 5.56 -0.53
C ARG A 51 -0.76 5.92 -1.09
N THR A 52 0.07 6.57 -0.29
CA THR A 52 1.48 6.78 -0.64
C THR A 52 2.33 5.74 0.05
N HIS A 53 2.96 4.86 -0.72
CA HIS A 53 3.90 3.85 -0.22
C HIS A 53 5.32 4.23 -0.62
N GLN A 54 6.26 4.22 0.34
CA GLN A 54 7.66 4.65 0.11
C GLN A 54 8.42 3.78 -0.91
N VAL A 55 8.02 2.52 -1.12
CA VAL A 55 8.76 1.54 -1.93
C VAL A 55 8.07 1.22 -3.26
N THR A 56 6.74 1.16 -3.30
CA THR A 56 5.97 0.72 -4.48
C THR A 56 5.32 1.86 -5.26
N GLY A 57 5.51 3.09 -4.80
CA GLY A 57 4.84 4.25 -5.40
C GLY A 57 3.41 4.41 -4.91
N ARG A 58 2.63 5.18 -5.64
CA ARG A 58 1.26 5.54 -5.31
C ARG A 58 0.27 4.53 -5.86
N ALA A 59 -0.65 4.08 -5.03
CA ALA A 59 -1.86 3.41 -5.45
C ALA A 59 -3.06 4.31 -5.14
N SER A 60 -3.99 4.43 -6.08
CA SER A 60 -5.23 5.17 -5.94
C SER A 60 -6.40 4.27 -6.35
N HIS A 61 -7.43 4.25 -5.54
CA HIS A 61 -8.68 3.55 -5.76
C HIS A 61 -9.77 4.61 -5.86
N ALA A 62 -10.14 5.02 -7.07
CA ALA A 62 -11.05 6.13 -7.31
C ALA A 62 -12.26 5.70 -8.14
N THR A 63 -13.43 6.29 -7.86
CA THR A 63 -14.65 6.01 -8.62
C THR A 63 -14.63 6.62 -10.02
N SER A 64 -13.77 7.62 -10.25
CA SER A 64 -13.57 8.24 -11.56
C SER A 64 -12.15 8.75 -11.77
N GLU A 65 -11.78 9.01 -13.02
CA GLU A 65 -10.48 9.58 -13.38
C GLU A 65 -10.31 11.00 -12.81
N ILE A 66 -11.39 11.79 -12.71
CA ILE A 66 -11.33 13.13 -12.12
C ILE A 66 -10.92 13.08 -10.66
N VAL A 67 -11.49 12.15 -9.88
CA VAL A 67 -11.10 11.95 -8.48
C VAL A 67 -9.65 11.46 -8.37
N ASN A 68 -9.24 10.54 -9.25
CA ASN A 68 -7.86 10.08 -9.31
C ASN A 68 -6.87 11.23 -9.57
N GLU A 69 -7.21 12.13 -10.50
CA GLU A 69 -6.42 13.33 -10.78
C GLU A 69 -6.38 14.29 -9.58
N LEU A 70 -7.51 14.52 -8.90
CA LEU A 70 -7.58 15.39 -7.73
C LEU A 70 -6.80 14.82 -6.54
N ASP A 71 -6.90 13.52 -6.30
CA ASP A 71 -6.13 12.87 -5.23
C ASP A 71 -4.63 12.94 -5.52
N ARG A 72 -4.22 12.76 -6.80
CA ARG A 72 -2.84 12.95 -7.22
C ARG A 72 -2.37 14.38 -7.04
N LEU A 73 -3.22 15.35 -7.36
CA LEU A 73 -2.91 16.77 -7.26
C LEU A 73 -2.64 17.20 -5.81
N GLN A 74 -3.38 16.66 -4.83
CA GLN A 74 -3.12 16.95 -3.41
C GLN A 74 -1.68 16.59 -3.03
N ASP A 75 -1.19 15.42 -3.45
CA ASP A 75 0.20 15.02 -3.19
C ASP A 75 1.23 15.89 -3.93
N GLU A 76 0.98 16.20 -5.20
CA GLU A 76 1.90 17.02 -6.03
C GLU A 76 2.04 18.45 -5.50
N LEU A 77 0.93 19.00 -5.00
CA LEU A 77 0.92 20.33 -4.40
C LEU A 77 1.38 20.35 -2.95
N ASP A 78 1.44 19.18 -2.31
CA ASP A 78 1.57 19.05 -0.85
C ASP A 78 0.51 19.89 -0.12
N GLU A 79 -0.73 19.86 -0.63
CA GLU A 79 -1.80 20.75 -0.21
C GLU A 79 -3.17 20.08 -0.45
N GLY A 80 -4.00 20.06 0.58
CA GLY A 80 -5.36 19.54 0.50
C GLY A 80 -5.84 18.90 1.79
N PRO A 81 -7.16 18.64 1.91
CA PRO A 81 -7.75 17.95 3.06
C PRO A 81 -7.12 16.57 3.32
N CYS A 82 -6.82 15.79 2.26
CA CYS A 82 -6.16 14.50 2.35
C CYS A 82 -4.78 14.60 3.02
N ILE A 83 -3.97 15.57 2.63
CA ILE A 83 -2.63 15.81 3.22
C ILE A 83 -2.77 16.22 4.68
N THR A 84 -3.69 17.15 4.98
CA THR A 84 -3.96 17.58 6.36
C THR A 84 -4.44 16.43 7.23
N ALA A 85 -5.37 15.59 6.73
CA ALA A 85 -5.85 14.42 7.45
C ALA A 85 -4.72 13.40 7.76
N ALA A 86 -3.73 13.31 6.88
CA ALA A 86 -2.62 12.37 7.05
C ALA A 86 -1.50 12.90 7.94
N GLU A 87 -1.18 14.19 7.88
CA GLU A 87 -0.02 14.79 8.57
C GLU A 87 -0.35 15.42 9.92
N ASP A 88 -1.51 16.09 10.00
CA ASP A 88 -1.98 16.78 11.21
C ASP A 88 -3.46 16.44 11.47
N PRO A 89 -3.77 15.15 11.69
CA PRO A 89 -5.15 14.73 11.88
C PRO A 89 -5.72 15.27 13.19
N PRO A 90 -6.97 15.72 13.19
CA PRO A 90 -7.70 15.96 14.42
C PRO A 90 -7.94 14.62 15.17
N PRO A 91 -8.38 14.65 16.44
CA PRO A 91 -8.54 13.44 17.24
C PRO A 91 -9.45 12.36 16.65
N ASP A 92 -10.42 12.76 15.82
CA ASP A 92 -11.34 11.87 15.08
C ASP A 92 -10.79 11.42 13.72
N GLY A 93 -9.65 11.98 13.27
CA GLY A 93 -9.02 11.65 11.99
C GLY A 93 -9.77 12.16 10.76
N LEU A 94 -10.73 13.11 10.93
CA LEU A 94 -11.59 13.59 9.86
C LEU A 94 -11.29 15.06 9.53
N ILE A 95 -11.14 15.35 8.26
CA ILE A 95 -11.05 16.73 7.76
C ILE A 95 -12.24 16.98 6.83
N LEU A 96 -13.11 17.90 7.22
CA LEU A 96 -14.23 18.35 6.40
C LEU A 96 -13.96 19.75 5.86
N ALA A 97 -13.92 19.87 4.53
CA ALA A 97 -13.98 21.12 3.80
C ALA A 97 -15.43 21.33 3.34
N ARG A 98 -16.19 22.14 4.06
CA ARG A 98 -17.63 22.34 3.81
C ARG A 98 -17.90 23.07 2.50
N ASP A 99 -17.07 24.05 2.15
CA ASP A 99 -17.14 24.73 0.87
C ASP A 99 -15.76 25.14 0.36
N LEU A 100 -15.25 24.41 -0.63
CA LEU A 100 -13.97 24.68 -1.28
C LEU A 100 -13.97 26.01 -2.08
N ALA A 101 -15.13 26.53 -2.48
CA ALA A 101 -15.22 27.85 -3.10
C ALA A 101 -15.41 28.96 -2.05
N GLY A 102 -15.59 28.62 -0.78
CA GLY A 102 -15.76 29.55 0.34
C GLY A 102 -14.51 29.70 1.19
N SER A 103 -14.73 29.97 2.49
CA SER A 103 -13.64 30.20 3.47
C SER A 103 -12.72 28.99 3.64
N ASP A 104 -13.25 27.77 3.52
CA ASP A 104 -12.46 26.55 3.69
C ASP A 104 -11.43 26.38 2.58
N GLY A 105 -11.73 26.82 1.36
CA GLY A 105 -10.79 26.80 0.25
C GLY A 105 -9.53 27.66 0.48
N ALA A 106 -9.59 28.64 1.37
CA ALA A 106 -8.43 29.45 1.73
C ALA A 106 -7.35 28.65 2.46
N ARG A 107 -7.68 27.52 3.04
CA ARG A 107 -6.71 26.60 3.66
C ARG A 107 -5.85 25.87 2.61
N TRP A 108 -6.41 25.65 1.41
CA TRP A 108 -5.81 24.89 0.32
C TRP A 108 -6.05 25.59 -1.03
N PRO A 109 -5.51 26.79 -1.26
CA PRO A 109 -5.92 27.68 -2.35
C PRO A 109 -5.67 27.11 -3.75
N ARG A 110 -4.57 26.37 -3.93
CA ARG A 110 -4.24 25.76 -5.23
C ARG A 110 -5.10 24.54 -5.51
N PHE A 111 -5.25 23.66 -4.51
CA PHE A 111 -6.08 22.47 -4.61
C PHE A 111 -7.56 22.85 -4.77
N ALA A 112 -8.10 23.72 -3.89
CA ALA A 112 -9.49 24.11 -3.90
C ALA A 112 -9.93 24.71 -5.24
N ALA A 113 -9.09 25.55 -5.87
CA ALA A 113 -9.35 26.10 -7.19
C ALA A 113 -9.56 25.01 -8.25
N LYS A 114 -8.79 23.92 -8.20
CA LYS A 114 -8.89 22.80 -9.13
C LYS A 114 -10.09 21.91 -8.84
N ALA A 115 -10.35 21.62 -7.57
CA ALA A 115 -11.52 20.84 -7.16
C ALA A 115 -12.84 21.56 -7.57
N VAL A 116 -12.92 22.87 -7.35
CA VAL A 116 -14.06 23.68 -7.78
C VAL A 116 -14.18 23.71 -9.31
N GLN A 117 -13.09 23.82 -10.05
CA GLN A 117 -13.08 23.75 -11.52
C GLN A 117 -13.59 22.38 -12.01
N ALA A 118 -13.30 21.30 -11.28
CA ALA A 118 -13.80 19.95 -11.55
C ALA A 118 -15.28 19.75 -11.11
N GLY A 119 -15.90 20.74 -10.48
CA GLY A 119 -17.30 20.75 -10.07
C GLY A 119 -17.55 20.31 -8.63
N PHE A 120 -16.52 20.07 -7.82
CA PHE A 120 -16.67 19.68 -6.42
C PHE A 120 -16.61 20.89 -5.49
N ARG A 121 -17.50 20.90 -4.52
CA ARG A 121 -17.68 21.99 -3.55
C ARG A 121 -17.38 21.57 -2.12
N CYS A 122 -17.60 20.32 -1.78
CA CYS A 122 -17.38 19.78 -0.44
C CYS A 122 -16.50 18.53 -0.52
N LEU A 123 -15.61 18.35 0.46
CA LEU A 123 -14.70 17.21 0.56
C LEU A 123 -14.56 16.76 2.00
N LEU A 124 -14.85 15.49 2.25
CA LEU A 124 -14.60 14.81 3.51
C LEU A 124 -13.43 13.84 3.33
N SER A 125 -12.34 14.09 4.03
CA SER A 125 -11.16 13.22 4.07
C SER A 125 -11.05 12.54 5.42
N ALA A 126 -11.06 11.20 5.42
CA ALA A 126 -10.91 10.38 6.61
C ALA A 126 -9.56 9.67 6.59
N GLN A 127 -8.73 9.92 7.62
CA GLN A 127 -7.43 9.28 7.75
C GLN A 127 -7.58 7.76 7.87
N LEU A 128 -6.79 7.02 7.10
CA LEU A 128 -6.62 5.60 7.33
C LEU A 128 -5.59 5.41 8.46
N SER A 129 -6.03 4.89 9.59
CA SER A 129 -5.13 4.51 10.69
C SER A 129 -4.25 3.34 10.28
N SER A 130 -3.26 3.61 9.46
CA SER A 130 -2.27 2.63 9.04
C SER A 130 -0.93 2.94 9.71
N GLY A 131 -0.17 1.87 10.04
CA GLY A 131 1.08 1.97 10.79
C GLY A 131 2.12 2.92 10.18
N ARG A 132 3.28 3.00 10.81
CA ARG A 132 4.37 3.96 10.52
C ARG A 132 4.81 4.10 9.05
N GLU A 133 4.50 3.14 8.18
CA GLU A 133 4.96 3.10 6.78
C GLU A 133 3.96 3.74 5.79
N SER A 134 2.68 3.88 6.16
CA SER A 134 1.63 4.48 5.32
C SER A 134 1.25 5.86 5.84
N ARG A 135 2.17 6.80 5.83
CA ARG A 135 1.98 8.11 6.46
C ARG A 135 0.96 9.00 5.77
N ARG A 136 0.65 8.77 4.49
CA ARG A 136 -0.30 9.57 3.72
C ARG A 136 -1.32 8.67 3.07
N SER A 137 -2.33 8.28 3.83
CA SER A 137 -3.43 7.48 3.33
C SER A 137 -4.74 7.98 3.89
N SER A 138 -5.69 8.24 3.02
CA SER A 138 -7.03 8.71 3.38
C SER A 138 -8.09 8.18 2.44
N LEU A 139 -9.30 8.04 2.96
CA LEU A 139 -10.52 7.93 2.17
C LEU A 139 -11.05 9.36 1.94
N ASN A 140 -11.24 9.73 0.69
CA ASN A 140 -11.71 11.02 0.25
C ASN A 140 -13.10 10.86 -0.37
N LEU A 141 -14.09 11.62 0.13
CA LEU A 141 -15.45 11.64 -0.39
C LEU A 141 -15.76 13.03 -0.87
N TYR A 142 -16.10 13.15 -2.15
CA TYR A 142 -16.32 14.40 -2.85
C TYR A 142 -17.81 14.65 -3.07
N SER A 143 -18.24 15.90 -2.83
CA SER A 143 -19.61 16.34 -3.16
C SER A 143 -19.63 17.61 -4.00
N ARG A 144 -20.56 17.65 -4.94
CA ARG A 144 -20.83 18.84 -5.78
C ARG A 144 -21.63 19.90 -5.02
N THR A 145 -22.24 19.51 -3.92
CA THR A 145 -23.04 20.39 -3.05
C THR A 145 -22.17 20.91 -1.90
N PRO A 146 -22.15 22.21 -1.61
CA PRO A 146 -21.47 22.72 -0.43
C PRO A 146 -22.17 22.24 0.84
N ASP A 147 -21.41 22.05 1.92
CA ASP A 147 -21.89 21.62 3.25
C ASP A 147 -22.78 20.36 3.21
N ALA A 148 -22.40 19.41 2.34
CA ALA A 148 -23.23 18.25 2.03
C ALA A 148 -23.20 17.18 3.13
N PHE A 149 -22.06 16.98 3.80
CA PHE A 149 -21.89 15.87 4.74
C PHE A 149 -22.42 16.21 6.12
N SER A 150 -23.28 15.34 6.63
CA SER A 150 -23.81 15.37 8.00
C SER A 150 -22.85 14.68 8.99
N ALA A 151 -23.08 14.83 10.29
CA ALA A 151 -22.35 14.12 11.33
C ALA A 151 -22.50 12.59 11.22
N GLU A 152 -23.61 12.06 10.71
CA GLU A 152 -23.79 10.62 10.44
C GLU A 152 -22.90 10.16 9.29
N ASP A 153 -22.75 10.99 8.25
CA ASP A 153 -21.87 10.73 7.12
C ASP A 153 -20.38 10.73 7.56
N GLU A 154 -20.00 11.66 8.43
CA GLU A 154 -18.65 11.73 9.01
C GLU A 154 -18.33 10.42 9.77
N VAL A 155 -19.24 9.94 10.63
CA VAL A 155 -19.06 8.67 11.36
C VAL A 155 -18.96 7.49 10.37
N THR A 156 -19.83 7.46 9.37
CA THR A 156 -19.84 6.39 8.37
C THR A 156 -18.54 6.35 7.56
N ALA A 157 -18.05 7.51 7.10
CA ALA A 157 -16.77 7.63 6.41
C ALA A 157 -15.60 7.17 7.29
N GLY A 158 -15.58 7.56 8.56
CA GLY A 158 -14.58 7.13 9.54
C GLY A 158 -14.55 5.61 9.72
N LEU A 159 -15.71 4.93 9.72
CA LEU A 159 -15.77 3.47 9.81
C LEU A 159 -15.22 2.78 8.55
N PHE A 160 -15.52 3.29 7.36
CA PHE A 160 -14.92 2.78 6.10
C PHE A 160 -13.42 3.01 6.07
N ALA A 161 -12.94 4.18 6.51
CA ALA A 161 -11.51 4.48 6.59
C ALA A 161 -10.80 3.55 7.58
N LEU A 162 -11.39 3.29 8.76
CA LEU A 162 -10.86 2.35 9.74
C LEU A 162 -10.77 0.92 9.17
N GLN A 163 -11.80 0.49 8.44
CA GLN A 163 -11.82 -0.82 7.77
C GLN A 163 -10.69 -0.91 6.75
N ALA A 164 -10.58 0.05 5.83
CA ALA A 164 -9.54 0.09 4.82
C ALA A 164 -8.14 0.11 5.45
N GLY A 165 -7.92 0.94 6.47
CA GLY A 165 -6.66 1.02 7.20
C GLY A 165 -6.27 -0.28 7.88
N THR A 166 -7.22 -0.98 8.49
CA THR A 166 -7.00 -2.29 9.13
C THR A 166 -6.57 -3.35 8.12
N LEU A 167 -7.21 -3.36 6.94
CA LEU A 167 -6.87 -4.28 5.85
C LEU A 167 -5.48 -4.02 5.29
N MET A 168 -5.17 -2.77 5.04
CA MET A 168 -3.85 -2.36 4.56
C MET A 168 -2.75 -2.73 5.56
N TYR A 169 -2.95 -2.44 6.84
CA TYR A 169 -2.01 -2.83 7.90
C TYR A 169 -1.77 -4.34 7.95
N GLY A 170 -2.83 -5.13 7.84
CA GLY A 170 -2.75 -6.60 7.80
C GLY A 170 -1.95 -7.08 6.59
N ALA A 171 -2.22 -6.53 5.40
CA ALA A 171 -1.52 -6.87 4.17
C ALA A 171 -0.03 -6.49 4.22
N ASP A 172 0.30 -5.29 4.70
CA ASP A 172 1.68 -4.81 4.85
C ASP A 172 2.45 -5.67 5.87
N THR A 173 1.81 -6.04 6.98
CA THR A 173 2.39 -6.94 7.98
C THR A 173 2.68 -8.32 7.40
N ALA A 174 1.73 -8.90 6.67
CA ALA A 174 1.92 -10.20 6.02
C ALA A 174 3.02 -10.16 4.95
N ALA A 175 3.07 -9.11 4.14
CA ALA A 175 4.12 -8.91 3.15
C ALA A 175 5.50 -8.74 3.80
N GLY A 176 5.58 -8.01 4.91
CA GLY A 176 6.80 -7.85 5.70
C GLY A 176 7.31 -9.18 6.26
N LEU A 177 6.42 -9.99 6.84
CA LEU A 177 6.76 -11.32 7.36
C LEU A 177 7.24 -12.25 6.24
N ASN A 178 6.55 -12.30 5.10
CA ASN A 178 6.94 -13.11 3.96
C ASN A 178 8.33 -12.70 3.42
N ARG A 179 8.62 -11.38 3.35
CA ARG A 179 9.96 -10.89 2.98
C ARG A 179 11.02 -11.32 3.98
N ALA A 180 10.74 -11.27 5.28
CA ALA A 180 11.68 -11.71 6.31
C ALA A 180 11.98 -13.22 6.21
N LEU A 181 10.97 -14.05 5.96
CA LEU A 181 11.14 -15.49 5.73
C LEU A 181 11.96 -15.76 4.47
N ALA A 182 11.65 -15.13 3.34
CA ALA A 182 12.40 -15.26 2.10
C ALA A 182 13.87 -14.82 2.25
N ASN A 183 14.12 -13.73 2.98
CA ASN A 183 15.48 -13.28 3.28
C ASN A 183 16.25 -14.27 4.16
N ARG A 184 15.58 -14.85 5.18
CA ARG A 184 16.18 -15.87 6.03
C ARG A 184 16.57 -17.11 5.23
N ASP A 185 15.69 -17.58 4.35
CA ASP A 185 15.96 -18.73 3.48
C ASP A 185 17.11 -18.46 2.52
N MET A 186 17.17 -17.27 1.93
CA MET A 186 18.24 -16.83 1.05
C MET A 186 19.58 -16.77 1.76
N ILE A 187 19.62 -16.17 2.96
CA ILE A 187 20.83 -16.13 3.80
C ILE A 187 21.27 -17.56 4.19
N GLY A 188 20.33 -18.44 4.52
CA GLY A 188 20.60 -19.84 4.82
C GLY A 188 21.25 -20.59 3.66
N ARG A 189 20.75 -20.42 2.43
CA ARG A 189 21.35 -21.00 1.21
C ARG A 189 22.75 -20.47 0.96
N ALA A 190 22.94 -19.16 1.04
CA ALA A 190 24.26 -18.53 0.85
C ALA A 190 25.27 -19.01 1.90
N LYS A 191 24.85 -19.15 3.18
CA LYS A 191 25.68 -19.74 4.22
C LYS A 191 26.11 -21.19 3.86
N GLY A 192 25.16 -22.01 3.42
CA GLY A 192 25.44 -23.37 3.00
C GLY A 192 26.50 -23.46 1.89
N LEU A 193 26.42 -22.57 0.90
CA LEU A 193 27.40 -22.45 -0.18
C LEU A 193 28.80 -22.06 0.33
N LEU A 194 28.86 -21.09 1.27
CA LEU A 194 30.14 -20.68 1.87
C LEU A 194 30.74 -21.76 2.76
N MET A 195 29.90 -22.44 3.55
CA MET A 195 30.36 -23.57 4.40
C MET A 195 30.99 -24.68 3.57
N GLU A 196 30.34 -25.04 2.46
CA GLU A 196 30.87 -26.08 1.55
C GLU A 196 32.15 -25.59 0.86
N ARG A 197 32.16 -24.41 0.28
CA ARG A 197 33.25 -23.88 -0.55
C ARG A 197 34.52 -23.60 0.25
N PHE A 198 34.40 -23.13 1.49
CA PHE A 198 35.51 -22.69 2.34
C PHE A 198 35.79 -23.63 3.52
N ALA A 199 35.02 -24.71 3.67
CA ALA A 199 35.10 -25.66 4.79
C ALA A 199 35.02 -24.96 6.16
N VAL A 200 34.14 -23.99 6.31
CA VAL A 200 33.91 -23.19 7.53
C VAL A 200 32.60 -23.56 8.22
N GLY A 201 32.50 -23.23 9.52
CA GLY A 201 31.26 -23.44 10.27
C GLY A 201 30.22 -22.37 10.01
N ASP A 202 29.01 -22.60 10.50
CA ASP A 202 27.81 -21.74 10.30
C ASP A 202 28.04 -20.26 10.67
N GLU A 203 28.63 -20.02 11.85
CA GLU A 203 28.94 -18.68 12.32
C GLU A 203 29.96 -17.95 11.45
N ALA A 204 31.03 -18.65 11.04
CA ALA A 204 32.07 -18.10 10.18
C ALA A 204 31.50 -17.75 8.78
N ALA A 205 30.64 -18.60 8.21
CA ALA A 205 29.95 -18.33 6.96
C ALA A 205 29.02 -17.09 7.07
N PHE A 206 28.33 -16.94 8.18
CA PHE A 206 27.51 -15.75 8.44
C PHE A 206 28.34 -14.47 8.52
N GLN A 207 29.46 -14.52 9.26
CA GLN A 207 30.38 -13.38 9.35
C GLN A 207 30.99 -12.99 7.99
N MET A 208 31.25 -13.93 7.11
CA MET A 208 31.69 -13.65 5.73
C MET A 208 30.62 -12.84 4.96
N LEU A 209 29.33 -13.21 5.08
CA LEU A 209 28.25 -12.47 4.46
C LEU A 209 28.10 -11.05 5.06
N VAL A 210 28.24 -10.93 6.39
CA VAL A 210 28.19 -9.63 7.08
C VAL A 210 29.32 -8.71 6.62
N THR A 211 30.55 -9.23 6.56
CA THR A 211 31.71 -8.47 6.06
C THR A 211 31.49 -8.01 4.62
N ALA A 212 31.08 -8.91 3.73
CA ALA A 212 30.79 -8.55 2.34
C ALA A 212 29.67 -7.50 2.21
N SER A 213 28.63 -7.58 3.07
CA SER A 213 27.54 -6.58 3.13
C SER A 213 28.08 -5.21 3.54
N GLN A 214 28.97 -5.14 4.51
CA GLN A 214 29.58 -3.91 4.99
C GLN A 214 30.53 -3.30 3.95
N ASP A 215 31.38 -4.12 3.35
CA ASP A 215 32.38 -3.68 2.35
C ASP A 215 31.72 -3.16 1.08
N THR A 216 30.61 -3.75 0.66
CA THR A 216 29.86 -3.37 -0.55
C THR A 216 28.75 -2.34 -0.30
N ASN A 217 28.44 -2.03 0.95
CA ASN A 217 27.28 -1.23 1.35
C ASN A 217 25.93 -1.75 0.78
N MET A 218 25.85 -3.06 0.55
CA MET A 218 24.65 -3.77 0.12
C MET A 218 23.92 -4.38 1.31
N LYS A 219 22.60 -4.56 1.22
CA LYS A 219 21.87 -5.30 2.26
C LYS A 219 22.32 -6.77 2.29
N LEU A 220 22.44 -7.35 3.49
CA LEU A 220 22.87 -8.74 3.69
C LEU A 220 22.12 -9.75 2.81
N ALA A 221 20.79 -9.58 2.67
CA ALA A 221 19.96 -10.42 1.81
C ALA A 221 20.26 -10.25 0.31
N GLU A 222 20.71 -9.09 -0.12
CA GLU A 222 21.12 -8.81 -1.51
C GLU A 222 22.46 -9.50 -1.82
N VAL A 223 23.41 -9.42 -0.91
CA VAL A 223 24.68 -10.16 -1.01
C VAL A 223 24.42 -11.67 -1.06
N ALA A 224 23.54 -12.18 -0.19
CA ALA A 224 23.17 -13.58 -0.17
C ALA A 224 22.53 -14.03 -1.49
N ARG A 225 21.65 -13.20 -2.06
CA ARG A 225 21.02 -13.47 -3.35
C ARG A 225 22.04 -13.51 -4.47
N TRP A 226 22.87 -12.50 -4.57
CA TRP A 226 23.93 -12.45 -5.58
C TRP A 226 24.83 -13.70 -5.55
N LEU A 227 25.27 -14.10 -4.36
CA LEU A 227 26.09 -15.30 -4.19
C LEU A 227 25.39 -16.59 -4.65
N THR A 228 24.07 -16.68 -4.36
CA THR A 228 23.27 -17.84 -4.72
C THR A 228 23.03 -17.91 -6.23
N GLU A 229 22.71 -16.78 -6.86
CA GLU A 229 22.51 -16.65 -8.32
C GLU A 229 23.81 -17.01 -9.07
N GLU A 230 24.96 -16.50 -8.62
CA GLU A 230 26.26 -16.83 -9.22
C GLU A 230 26.61 -18.32 -9.10
N ALA A 231 26.26 -18.95 -7.98
CA ALA A 231 26.47 -20.40 -7.82
C ALA A 231 25.56 -21.21 -8.75
N GLU A 232 24.32 -20.81 -8.94
CA GLU A 232 23.39 -21.46 -9.88
C GLU A 232 23.84 -21.31 -11.34
N GLU A 233 24.35 -20.13 -11.73
CA GLU A 233 24.89 -19.90 -13.08
C GLU A 233 26.10 -20.79 -13.36
N ARG A 234 27.04 -20.93 -12.43
CA ARG A 234 28.19 -21.83 -12.56
C ARG A 234 27.76 -23.29 -12.69
N ALA A 235 26.73 -23.71 -11.94
CA ALA A 235 26.22 -25.07 -12.03
C ALA A 235 25.61 -25.38 -13.41
N ARG A 236 24.92 -24.40 -14.01
CA ARG A 236 24.37 -24.52 -15.37
C ARG A 236 25.44 -24.53 -16.44
N GLY A 237 26.45 -23.65 -16.35
CA GLY A 237 27.54 -23.58 -17.32
C GLY A 237 28.49 -24.81 -17.27
N GLY A 238 28.61 -25.48 -16.12
CA GLY A 238 29.38 -26.70 -15.95
C GLY A 238 28.71 -27.94 -16.57
N SER A 239 27.39 -27.93 -16.81
CA SER A 239 26.69 -29.06 -17.43
C SER A 239 26.74 -29.06 -18.96
N GLU A 240 27.12 -27.95 -19.61
CA GLU A 240 27.26 -27.88 -21.09
C GLU A 240 28.64 -28.30 -21.61
N SER A 241 29.64 -28.43 -20.75
CA SER A 241 31.03 -28.84 -21.15
C SER A 241 31.36 -30.30 -20.88
N GLY A 242 30.37 -31.15 -20.64
CA GLY A 242 30.52 -32.60 -20.53
C GLY A 242 30.79 -33.28 -21.87
N ASP A 243 32.02 -33.19 -22.34
CA ASP A 243 32.53 -33.86 -23.54
C ASP A 243 32.36 -35.39 -23.40
N THR A 244 31.65 -35.96 -24.32
CA THR A 244 31.47 -37.41 -24.43
C THR A 244 32.74 -38.02 -25.02
N PRO A 245 33.47 -38.92 -24.35
CA PRO A 245 34.59 -39.58 -24.98
C PRO A 245 34.07 -40.56 -26.06
N THR A 246 34.42 -40.29 -27.29
CA THR A 246 34.19 -41.16 -28.44
C THR A 246 34.94 -42.46 -28.24
N PRO A 247 34.34 -43.67 -28.33
CA PRO A 247 35.07 -44.92 -28.32
C PRO A 247 35.76 -45.12 -29.67
N THR A 248 37.06 -45.25 -29.64
CA THR A 248 37.90 -45.62 -30.81
C THR A 248 37.67 -47.11 -31.15
N PRO A 249 37.33 -47.46 -32.38
CA PRO A 249 37.20 -48.87 -32.79
C PRO A 249 38.60 -49.48 -33.02
N ARG A 250 38.75 -50.71 -32.54
CA ARG A 250 39.85 -51.64 -32.98
C ARG A 250 39.36 -52.45 -34.15
#